data_4137aa66beaf1b39b30c8559f2c3f1e1
#
_entry.id   4137aa66beaf1b39b30c8559f2c3f1e1
#
_cell.length_a   1.000
_cell.length_b   1.000
_cell.length_c   1.000
_cell.angle_alpha   90.00
_cell.angle_beta   90.00
_cell.angle_gamma   90.00
#
_symmetry.space_group_name_H-M   'P 1'
#
loop_
_entity.id
_entity.type
_entity.pdbx_description
1 polymer ?
#
loop_
_entity_poly.entity_id
_entity_poly.type
_entity_poly.pdbx_seq_one_letter_code
_entity_poly.pdbx_strand_id
1 'polypeptide(L)'
;MRAFNAPYSMMLLEIDSVGMYDTAAEVMGKVFITTELGGKGTATAETVSIAKRGIRNFLIHAGILEGSPDLSPSIHLDMPDQRCYIGSESNGLLEMKVDLGEKVQEGQLLAVVHDHQRTGTEPVP
;
A
#
# COMPACT_ATOMS: atom_id res chain seq x y z
N MET A 1 -6.83 1.15 -11.31
CA MET A 1 -6.83 0.23 -10.17
C MET A 1 -7.89 -0.87 -10.30
N ARG A 2 -9.19 -0.58 -10.41
CA ARG A 2 -10.26 -1.61 -10.50
C ARG A 2 -10.03 -2.65 -11.61
N ALA A 3 -9.58 -2.22 -12.78
CA ALA A 3 -9.28 -3.11 -13.88
C ALA A 3 -8.12 -4.07 -13.59
N PHE A 4 -7.08 -3.63 -12.90
CA PHE A 4 -5.97 -4.49 -12.49
C PHE A 4 -6.43 -5.57 -11.50
N ASN A 5 -7.35 -5.22 -10.60
CA ASN A 5 -7.99 -6.11 -9.65
C ASN A 5 -7.01 -6.82 -8.70
N ALA A 6 -6.13 -6.07 -8.05
CA ALA A 6 -5.37 -6.56 -6.91
C ALA A 6 -6.30 -6.87 -5.72
N PRO A 7 -5.90 -7.75 -4.78
CA PRO A 7 -6.67 -8.03 -3.56
C PRO A 7 -7.00 -6.79 -2.75
N TYR A 8 -6.07 -5.85 -2.70
CA TYR A 8 -6.24 -4.52 -2.10
C TYR A 8 -5.88 -3.46 -3.13
N SER A 9 -6.63 -2.38 -3.13
CA SER A 9 -6.36 -1.19 -3.95
C SER A 9 -6.57 0.04 -3.08
N MET A 10 -5.64 0.98 -3.12
CA MET A 10 -5.69 2.17 -2.29
C MET A 10 -5.57 3.43 -3.15
N MET A 11 -6.42 4.41 -2.86
CA MET A 11 -6.24 5.79 -3.29
C MET A 11 -5.31 6.45 -2.29
N LEU A 12 -4.03 6.52 -2.63
CA LEU A 12 -3.01 7.06 -1.75
C LEU A 12 -3.00 8.59 -1.84
N LEU A 13 -3.04 9.25 -0.70
CA LEU A 13 -2.76 10.67 -0.61
C LEU A 13 -1.25 10.89 -0.76
N GLU A 14 -0.84 11.68 -1.73
CA GLU A 14 0.55 11.99 -1.98
C GLU A 14 1.18 12.80 -0.82
N ILE A 15 2.29 12.33 -0.29
CA ILE A 15 3.03 12.99 0.78
C ILE A 15 4.17 13.83 0.21
N ASP A 16 4.85 13.32 -0.81
CA ASP A 16 5.99 13.98 -1.45
C ASP A 16 5.96 13.69 -2.95
N SER A 17 5.71 14.74 -3.72
CA SER A 17 5.57 14.67 -5.18
C SER A 17 6.88 14.93 -5.94
N VAL A 18 7.91 15.40 -5.25
CA VAL A 18 9.14 15.84 -5.92
C VAL A 18 9.99 14.65 -6.36
N GLY A 19 10.15 14.52 -7.68
CA GLY A 19 11.01 13.49 -8.27
C GLY A 19 10.39 12.10 -8.35
N MET A 20 9.10 11.96 -8.02
CA MET A 20 8.38 10.71 -8.13
C MET A 20 7.96 10.41 -9.57
N TYR A 21 7.98 9.13 -9.93
CA TYR A 21 7.68 8.68 -11.30
C TYR A 21 6.19 8.85 -11.66
N ASP A 22 5.31 8.62 -10.70
CA ASP A 22 3.86 8.82 -10.80
C ASP A 22 3.52 10.29 -11.06
N THR A 23 4.09 11.21 -10.28
CA THR A 23 3.93 12.65 -10.48
C THR A 23 4.37 13.09 -11.88
N ALA A 24 5.50 12.57 -12.37
CA ALA A 24 5.96 12.89 -13.72
C ALA A 24 4.95 12.40 -14.80
N ALA A 25 4.36 11.23 -14.61
CA ALA A 25 3.35 10.70 -15.52
C ALA A 25 2.05 11.52 -15.47
N GLU A 26 1.60 11.91 -14.28
CA GLU A 26 0.38 12.71 -14.07
C GLU A 26 0.50 14.13 -14.64
N VAL A 27 1.64 14.79 -14.44
CA VAL A 27 1.95 16.10 -15.06
C VAL A 27 1.88 16.03 -16.59
N MET A 28 2.21 14.88 -17.17
CA MET A 28 2.07 14.62 -18.61
C MET A 28 0.64 14.23 -19.02
N GLY A 29 -0.34 14.27 -18.11
CA GLY A 29 -1.73 13.88 -18.35
C GLY A 29 -1.91 12.38 -18.57
N LYS A 30 -1.01 11.54 -18.07
CA LYS A 30 -1.09 10.09 -18.15
C LYS A 30 -1.73 9.51 -16.90
N VAL A 31 -2.43 8.39 -17.09
CA VAL A 31 -2.91 7.59 -15.96
C VAL A 31 -1.76 6.72 -15.48
N PHE A 32 -1.43 6.83 -14.21
CA PHE A 32 -0.40 6.03 -13.57
C PHE A 32 -1.03 5.17 -12.45
N ILE A 33 -0.61 3.93 -12.37
CA ILE A 33 -0.89 3.05 -11.22
C ILE A 33 0.40 2.33 -10.86
N THR A 34 0.63 2.14 -9.58
CA THR A 34 1.73 1.33 -9.07
C THR A 34 1.20 0.13 -8.31
N THR A 35 2.03 -0.90 -8.16
CA THR A 35 1.69 -2.07 -7.36
C THR A 35 2.87 -2.45 -6.48
N GLU A 36 2.58 -2.83 -5.25
CA GLU A 36 3.52 -3.44 -4.33
C GLU A 36 3.15 -4.91 -4.16
N LEU A 37 3.98 -5.79 -4.68
CA LEU A 37 3.70 -7.22 -4.79
C LEU A 37 4.63 -8.03 -3.87
N GLY A 38 4.43 -7.88 -2.57
CA GLY A 38 5.26 -8.47 -1.54
C GLY A 38 6.12 -7.42 -0.83
N GLY A 39 7.15 -7.87 -0.17
CA GLY A 39 8.04 -6.99 0.59
C GLY A 39 9.45 -7.57 0.70
N LYS A 40 10.40 -6.78 1.21
CA LYS A 40 11.80 -7.20 1.46
C LYS A 40 12.53 -7.74 0.22
N GLY A 41 12.15 -7.30 -0.99
CA GLY A 41 12.75 -7.77 -2.24
C GLY A 41 12.41 -9.23 -2.60
N THR A 42 11.32 -9.77 -2.07
CA THR A 42 10.89 -11.15 -2.33
C THR A 42 9.75 -11.21 -3.34
N ALA A 43 9.65 -12.34 -4.04
CA ALA A 43 8.50 -12.70 -4.86
C ALA A 43 8.00 -14.09 -4.46
N THR A 44 6.68 -14.25 -4.40
CA THR A 44 6.03 -15.53 -4.13
C THR A 44 5.22 -15.96 -5.34
N ALA A 45 4.83 -17.23 -5.39
CA ALA A 45 3.93 -17.74 -6.45
C ALA A 45 2.61 -16.94 -6.48
N GLU A 46 2.09 -16.55 -5.32
CA GLU A 46 0.88 -15.74 -5.19
C GLU A 46 1.08 -14.34 -5.79
N THR A 47 2.13 -13.62 -5.40
CA THR A 47 2.38 -12.26 -5.89
C THR A 47 2.65 -12.23 -7.39
N VAL A 48 3.34 -13.24 -7.93
CA VAL A 48 3.54 -13.42 -9.38
C VAL A 48 2.21 -13.69 -10.09
N SER A 49 1.33 -14.50 -9.50
CA SER A 49 -0.01 -14.76 -10.05
C SER A 49 -0.87 -13.50 -10.10
N ILE A 50 -0.86 -12.69 -9.02
CA ILE A 50 -1.55 -11.38 -8.97
C ILE A 50 -1.02 -10.46 -10.07
N ALA A 51 0.30 -10.37 -10.24
CA ALA A 51 0.92 -9.54 -11.28
C ALA A 51 0.47 -9.94 -12.69
N LYS A 52 0.55 -11.23 -13.01
CA LYS A 52 0.17 -11.76 -14.33
C LYS A 52 -1.30 -11.51 -14.64
N ARG A 53 -2.19 -11.82 -13.69
CA ARG A 53 -3.62 -11.58 -13.82
C ARG A 53 -3.92 -10.09 -13.98
N GLY A 54 -3.34 -9.26 -13.12
CA GLY A 54 -3.56 -7.82 -13.12
C GLY A 54 -3.10 -7.15 -14.42
N ILE A 55 -1.91 -7.50 -14.93
CA ILE A 55 -1.42 -6.99 -16.21
C ILE A 55 -2.32 -7.44 -17.36
N ARG A 56 -2.73 -8.72 -17.39
CA ARG A 56 -3.66 -9.21 -18.42
C ARG A 56 -4.98 -8.44 -18.38
N ASN A 57 -5.57 -8.28 -17.21
CA ASN A 57 -6.81 -7.52 -17.03
C ASN A 57 -6.65 -6.06 -17.47
N PHE A 58 -5.53 -5.43 -17.16
CA PHE A 58 -5.23 -4.07 -17.56
C PHE A 58 -5.11 -3.94 -19.08
N LEU A 59 -4.43 -4.87 -19.76
CA LEU A 59 -4.31 -4.88 -21.21
C LEU A 59 -5.66 -5.08 -21.91
N ILE A 60 -6.54 -5.92 -21.36
CA ILE A 60 -7.91 -6.08 -21.86
C ILE A 60 -8.69 -4.78 -21.66
N HIS A 61 -8.61 -4.16 -20.49
CA HIS A 61 -9.28 -2.89 -20.21
C HIS A 61 -8.81 -1.77 -21.14
N ALA A 62 -7.53 -1.75 -21.49
CA ALA A 62 -6.95 -0.78 -22.42
C ALA A 62 -7.26 -1.08 -23.91
N GLY A 63 -7.96 -2.17 -24.21
CA GLY A 63 -8.25 -2.57 -25.59
C GLY A 63 -7.05 -3.10 -26.39
N ILE A 64 -5.95 -3.43 -25.70
CA ILE A 64 -4.72 -3.97 -26.30
C ILE A 64 -4.81 -5.48 -26.48
N LEU A 65 -5.49 -6.15 -25.56
CA LEU A 65 -5.70 -7.60 -25.59
C LEU A 65 -7.19 -7.92 -25.63
N GLU A 66 -7.58 -8.85 -26.50
CA GLU A 66 -8.95 -9.37 -26.55
C GLU A 66 -9.21 -10.36 -25.40
N GLY A 67 -10.46 -10.39 -24.94
CA GLY A 67 -10.94 -11.33 -23.94
C GLY A 67 -11.74 -10.67 -22.82
N SER A 68 -12.05 -11.47 -21.80
CA SER A 68 -12.73 -11.01 -20.60
C SER A 68 -11.74 -10.92 -19.43
N PRO A 69 -11.84 -9.90 -18.57
CA PRO A 69 -11.01 -9.81 -17.39
C PRO A 69 -11.35 -10.91 -16.38
N ASP A 70 -10.33 -11.42 -15.72
CA ASP A 70 -10.45 -12.35 -14.59
C ASP A 70 -10.48 -11.56 -13.29
N LEU A 71 -11.69 -11.40 -12.72
CA LEU A 71 -11.92 -10.56 -11.54
C LEU A 71 -12.19 -11.42 -10.30
N SER A 72 -11.58 -11.03 -9.19
CA SER A 72 -11.78 -11.60 -7.86
C SER A 72 -12.27 -10.52 -6.90
N PRO A 73 -12.80 -10.86 -5.72
CA PRO A 73 -13.10 -9.89 -4.67
C PRO A 73 -11.87 -9.03 -4.37
N SER A 74 -12.06 -7.72 -4.28
CA SER A 74 -11.01 -6.74 -4.03
C SER A 74 -11.50 -5.72 -3.00
N ILE A 75 -10.64 -5.36 -2.07
CA ILE A 75 -10.92 -4.34 -1.05
C ILE A 75 -10.35 -3.01 -1.54
N HIS A 76 -11.19 -2.00 -1.59
CA HIS A 76 -10.78 -0.64 -1.94
C HIS A 76 -10.67 0.19 -0.68
N LEU A 77 -9.48 0.76 -0.48
CA LEU A 77 -9.16 1.66 0.62
C LEU A 77 -9.03 3.07 0.08
N ASP A 78 -9.41 4.04 0.89
CA ASP A 78 -9.30 5.44 0.58
C ASP A 78 -8.56 6.16 1.72
N MET A 79 -7.69 7.08 1.35
CA MET A 79 -6.99 7.97 2.28
C MET A 79 -7.51 9.39 2.06
N PRO A 80 -8.59 9.78 2.75
CA PRO A 80 -9.25 11.06 2.50
C PRO A 80 -8.40 12.29 2.88
N ASP A 81 -7.52 12.15 3.85
CA ASP A 81 -6.66 13.23 4.32
C ASP A 81 -5.41 12.70 5.07
N GLN A 82 -4.55 13.64 5.50
CA GLN A 82 -3.28 13.32 6.17
C GLN A 82 -3.41 12.62 7.51
N ARG A 83 -4.58 12.60 8.13
CA ARG A 83 -4.82 11.87 9.40
C ARG A 83 -4.74 10.35 9.22
N CYS A 84 -4.71 9.87 7.98
CA CYS A 84 -4.44 8.46 7.68
C CYS A 84 -2.98 8.07 7.92
N TYR A 85 -2.07 9.05 8.05
CA TYR A 85 -0.68 8.81 8.43
C TYR A 85 -0.53 9.05 9.92
N ILE A 86 -0.17 7.99 10.64
CA ILE A 86 0.07 8.04 12.07
C ILE A 86 1.58 7.98 12.28
N GLY A 87 2.14 9.03 12.84
CA GLY A 87 3.56 9.14 13.14
C GLY A 87 3.83 9.10 14.64
N SER A 88 5.01 8.62 15.02
CA SER A 88 5.51 8.73 16.39
C SER A 88 6.34 9.99 16.57
N GLU A 89 6.20 10.65 17.72
CA GLU A 89 7.09 11.75 18.13
C GLU A 89 8.37 11.24 18.79
N SER A 90 8.45 9.93 19.08
CA SER A 90 9.58 9.29 19.72
C SER A 90 10.50 8.61 18.73
N ASN A 91 11.81 8.68 18.99
CA ASN A 91 12.82 7.95 18.23
C ASN A 91 13.13 6.62 18.89
N GLY A 92 13.20 5.55 18.13
CA GLY A 92 13.53 4.25 18.69
C GLY A 92 13.24 3.07 17.74
N LEU A 93 13.14 1.89 18.31
CA LEU A 93 12.76 0.68 17.62
C LEU A 93 11.24 0.50 17.68
N LEU A 94 10.59 0.50 16.50
CA LEU A 94 9.16 0.33 16.40
C LEU A 94 8.77 -1.15 16.56
N GLU A 95 7.82 -1.41 17.45
CA GLU A 95 7.16 -2.70 17.61
C GLU A 95 5.67 -2.57 17.26
N MET A 96 5.23 -3.25 16.21
CA MET A 96 3.82 -3.27 15.81
C MET A 96 2.99 -4.12 16.77
N LYS A 97 1.79 -3.66 17.09
CA LYS A 97 0.79 -4.36 17.94
C LYS A 97 -0.43 -4.83 17.14
N VAL A 98 -0.43 -4.57 15.84
CA VAL A 98 -1.46 -4.96 14.89
C VAL A 98 -0.82 -5.45 13.59
N ASP A 99 -1.50 -6.31 12.87
CA ASP A 99 -1.05 -6.82 11.58
C ASP A 99 -1.62 -6.02 10.41
N LEU A 100 -0.96 -6.11 9.23
CA LEU A 100 -1.44 -5.47 8.01
C LEU A 100 -2.81 -6.05 7.61
N GLY A 101 -3.76 -5.15 7.35
CA GLY A 101 -5.14 -5.51 6.98
C GLY A 101 -6.05 -5.76 8.17
N GLU A 102 -5.55 -5.68 9.40
CA GLU A 102 -6.36 -5.76 10.60
C GLU A 102 -7.27 -4.54 10.74
N LYS A 103 -8.51 -4.77 11.18
CA LYS A 103 -9.45 -3.69 11.49
C LYS A 103 -9.16 -3.17 12.88
N VAL A 104 -8.90 -1.88 12.95
CA VAL A 104 -8.59 -1.19 14.20
C VAL A 104 -9.71 -0.24 14.61
N GLN A 105 -9.73 0.12 15.88
CA GLN A 105 -10.70 1.05 16.45
C GLN A 105 -10.00 2.34 16.89
N GLU A 106 -10.76 3.41 17.03
CA GLU A 106 -10.27 4.66 17.59
C GLU A 106 -9.72 4.43 19.00
N GLY A 107 -8.50 4.93 19.25
CA GLY A 107 -7.80 4.75 20.54
C GLY A 107 -7.11 3.40 20.71
N GLN A 108 -7.19 2.49 19.72
CA GLN A 108 -6.44 1.22 19.78
C GLN A 108 -4.95 1.46 19.65
N LEU A 109 -4.16 0.78 20.49
CA LEU A 109 -2.71 0.81 20.39
C LEU A 109 -2.24 0.10 19.11
N LEU A 110 -1.59 0.82 18.21
CA LEU A 110 -1.10 0.29 16.94
C LEU A 110 0.37 -0.16 17.00
N ALA A 111 1.16 0.56 17.77
CA ALA A 111 2.59 0.30 17.89
C ALA A 111 3.12 0.87 19.21
N VAL A 112 4.31 0.45 19.57
CA VAL A 112 5.11 1.10 20.63
C VAL A 112 6.52 1.35 20.13
N VAL A 113 7.18 2.36 20.68
CA VAL A 113 8.56 2.71 20.37
C VAL A 113 9.45 2.42 21.59
N HIS A 114 10.41 1.53 21.40
CA HIS A 114 11.41 1.19 22.42
C HIS A 114 12.63 2.11 22.28
N ASP A 115 13.07 2.69 23.40
CA ASP A 115 14.33 3.43 23.44
C ASP A 115 15.51 2.46 23.24
N HIS A 116 16.17 2.54 22.09
CA HIS A 116 17.30 1.67 21.77
C HIS A 116 18.60 2.08 22.47
N GLN A 117 18.63 3.24 23.12
CA GLN A 117 19.80 3.75 23.86
C GLN A 117 19.75 3.42 25.36
N ARG A 118 18.59 3.07 25.87
CA ARG A 118 18.36 2.77 27.28
C ARG A 118 17.65 1.44 27.47
N THR A 119 18.34 0.47 28.02
CA THR A 119 17.72 -0.80 28.39
C THR A 119 16.86 -0.65 29.65
N GLY A 120 15.70 -1.30 29.69
CA GLY A 120 14.80 -1.33 30.84
C GLY A 120 13.90 -0.11 31.00
N THR A 121 13.81 0.76 29.99
CA THR A 121 12.78 1.80 29.93
C THR A 121 11.49 1.23 29.35
N GLU A 122 10.35 1.66 29.87
CA GLU A 122 9.05 1.32 29.30
C GLU A 122 8.91 1.93 27.88
N PRO A 123 8.36 1.17 26.92
CA PRO A 123 8.13 1.68 25.59
C PRO A 123 7.02 2.73 25.57
N VAL A 124 7.11 3.66 24.64
CA VAL A 124 6.11 4.73 24.43
C VAL A 124 5.14 4.32 23.31
N PRO A 125 3.81 4.57 23.48
CA PRO A 125 2.81 4.33 22.46
C PRO A 125 3.01 5.16 21.19
#